data_a866417b8d635ded32efed99d33dffb0
#
_entry.id   a866417b8d635ded32efed99d33dffb0
#
_cell.length_a   1.000
_cell.length_b   1.000
_cell.length_c   1.000
_cell.angle_alpha   90.00
_cell.angle_beta   90.00
_cell.angle_gamma   90.00
#
_symmetry.space_group_name_H-M   'P 1'
#
loop_
_entity.id
_entity.type
_entity.pdbx_description
1 polymer ?
#
loop_
_entity_poly.entity_id
_entity_poly.type
_entity_poly.pdbx_seq_one_letter_code
_entity_poly.pdbx_strand_id
1 'polypeptide(L)'
;EFTENIDEVGANYFTSGTASYGENYMNISIAGVHPIHTKIVKEHMLCGRFINDIDLKERRKVIVLNSNQAKELEPKDYKTLLGKFIKVGDISFKVVGIYKSRGEGNSRAYSSYTAIKSIYGANTPSLGSIEFTFKGLTSEDANEAFEKNYRRRLNGLHQVHPMDDRAIWIWNNYAQSQQMEKGIDIIHTFLWVIGLFTLLSGIVGVSNIMLITVKERTHEFGIRKAIGAKPWSILRLIIVESVIITTLFGYVGMLCGVLANEYMDATLGHEVTDLGVEKLTLFVNPTVGLDVCIEATLVMVIAGTIAGLIPAYKASRIRPIEALRAD
;
A
#
# COMPACT_ATOMS: atom_id res chain seq x y z
N GLU A 1 -33.06 10.69 7.68
CA GLU A 1 -32.61 11.15 6.32
C GLU A 1 -31.30 10.49 5.87
N PHE A 2 -30.42 10.08 6.77
CA PHE A 2 -29.15 9.41 6.44
C PHE A 2 -29.15 7.91 6.72
N THR A 3 -30.27 7.35 7.17
CA THR A 3 -30.38 5.93 7.58
C THR A 3 -30.17 4.95 6.45
N GLU A 4 -30.31 5.35 5.21
CA GLU A 4 -30.07 4.47 4.05
C GLU A 4 -28.57 4.23 3.80
N ASN A 5 -27.73 5.23 4.08
CA ASN A 5 -26.30 5.17 3.83
C ASN A 5 -25.49 4.84 5.09
N ILE A 6 -25.97 5.18 6.29
CA ILE A 6 -25.28 4.87 7.55
C ILE A 6 -25.68 3.48 8.01
N ASP A 7 -24.69 2.63 8.29
CA ASP A 7 -24.90 1.25 8.73
C ASP A 7 -24.82 1.14 10.26
N GLU A 8 -23.69 1.51 10.85
CA GLU A 8 -23.47 1.49 12.29
C GLU A 8 -22.93 2.84 12.77
N VAL A 9 -23.29 3.24 14.00
CA VAL A 9 -22.83 4.49 14.61
C VAL A 9 -22.25 4.20 15.99
N GLY A 10 -21.12 4.82 16.30
CA GLY A 10 -20.48 4.81 17.61
C GLY A 10 -20.13 6.22 18.07
N ALA A 11 -20.02 6.37 19.38
CA ALA A 11 -19.50 7.59 19.99
C ALA A 11 -18.19 7.29 20.69
N ASN A 12 -17.27 8.25 20.66
CA ASN A 12 -16.00 8.17 21.35
C ASN A 12 -15.93 9.24 22.44
N TYR A 13 -15.25 8.90 23.53
CA TYR A 13 -14.91 9.83 24.59
C TYR A 13 -13.42 9.71 24.90
N PHE A 14 -12.72 10.83 24.92
CA PHE A 14 -11.27 10.85 25.13
C PHE A 14 -10.93 11.34 26.53
N THR A 15 -9.99 10.67 27.17
CA THR A 15 -9.42 11.06 28.45
C THR A 15 -7.94 10.67 28.50
N SER A 16 -7.24 11.16 29.49
CA SER A 16 -5.86 10.78 29.74
C SER A 16 -5.65 10.58 31.23
N GLY A 17 -4.65 9.80 31.58
CA GLY A 17 -4.31 9.54 32.97
C GLY A 17 -3.01 8.78 33.10
N THR A 18 -2.51 8.68 34.32
CA THR A 18 -1.32 7.88 34.61
C THR A 18 -1.73 6.44 34.85
N ALA A 19 -1.27 5.55 33.98
CA ALA A 19 -1.41 4.09 34.17
C ALA A 19 -0.26 3.58 35.00
N SER A 20 -0.52 2.62 35.90
CA SER A 20 0.50 1.98 36.72
C SER A 20 0.26 0.48 36.86
N TYR A 21 1.36 -0.29 36.87
CA TYR A 21 1.40 -1.71 37.14
C TYR A 21 2.70 -2.06 37.87
N GLY A 22 2.57 -2.60 39.11
CA GLY A 22 3.73 -2.80 39.96
C GLY A 22 4.43 -1.47 40.29
N GLU A 23 5.71 -1.40 39.96
CA GLU A 23 6.54 -0.19 40.14
C GLU A 23 6.58 0.71 38.91
N ASN A 24 6.07 0.23 37.76
CA ASN A 24 6.10 0.94 36.49
C ASN A 24 4.85 1.83 36.35
N TYR A 25 5.05 3.01 35.78
CA TYR A 25 3.98 3.96 35.48
C TYR A 25 4.27 4.74 34.20
N MET A 26 3.22 5.14 33.52
CA MET A 26 3.29 5.95 32.31
C MET A 26 2.02 6.77 32.12
N ASN A 27 2.11 7.87 31.39
CA ASN A 27 0.93 8.60 30.96
C ASN A 27 0.33 7.95 29.72
N ILE A 28 -0.96 7.66 29.77
CA ILE A 28 -1.70 7.09 28.64
C ILE A 28 -2.87 7.97 28.26
N SER A 29 -3.14 8.05 26.96
CA SER A 29 -4.40 8.56 26.43
C SER A 29 -5.34 7.39 26.24
N ILE A 30 -6.60 7.54 26.68
CA ILE A 30 -7.63 6.49 26.61
C ILE A 30 -8.76 6.98 25.74
N ALA A 31 -9.17 6.18 24.78
CA ALA A 31 -10.39 6.36 24.03
C ALA A 31 -11.46 5.35 24.51
N GLY A 32 -12.52 5.86 25.09
CA GLY A 32 -13.73 5.08 25.30
C GLY A 32 -14.47 4.93 23.97
N VAL A 33 -14.57 3.71 23.45
CA VAL A 33 -15.04 3.43 22.10
C VAL A 33 -16.19 2.41 22.10
N HIS A 34 -16.92 2.39 20.99
CA HIS A 34 -17.87 1.34 20.64
C HIS A 34 -17.16 0.20 19.87
N PRO A 35 -17.72 -1.03 19.81
CA PRO A 35 -17.13 -2.14 19.05
C PRO A 35 -16.95 -1.86 17.54
N ILE A 36 -17.77 -0.98 16.97
CA ILE A 36 -17.65 -0.51 15.58
C ILE A 36 -16.27 0.06 15.26
N HIS A 37 -15.57 0.64 16.25
CA HIS A 37 -14.23 1.19 16.09
C HIS A 37 -13.26 0.19 15.46
N THR A 38 -13.38 -1.09 15.83
CA THR A 38 -12.56 -2.18 15.26
C THR A 38 -12.76 -2.34 13.75
N LYS A 39 -13.99 -2.13 13.25
CA LYS A 39 -14.32 -2.20 11.82
C LYS A 39 -13.71 -1.03 11.04
N ILE A 40 -13.63 0.15 11.68
CA ILE A 40 -13.13 1.38 11.05
C ILE A 40 -11.59 1.39 11.05
N VAL A 41 -10.98 1.13 12.21
CA VAL A 41 -9.52 1.29 12.39
C VAL A 41 -8.75 0.01 12.05
N LYS A 42 -9.40 -1.17 12.13
CA LYS A 42 -8.84 -2.50 11.83
C LYS A 42 -7.53 -2.76 12.58
N GLU A 43 -7.53 -2.52 13.90
CA GLU A 43 -6.37 -2.76 14.74
C GLU A 43 -6.01 -4.26 14.80
N HIS A 44 -4.73 -4.56 14.62
CA HIS A 44 -4.24 -5.92 14.67
C HIS A 44 -3.98 -6.37 16.12
N MET A 45 -4.81 -7.27 16.62
CA MET A 45 -4.66 -7.81 17.97
C MET A 45 -3.48 -8.79 18.04
N LEU A 46 -2.55 -8.55 18.97
CA LEU A 46 -1.44 -9.46 19.27
C LEU A 46 -1.84 -10.57 20.24
N CYS A 47 -2.67 -10.25 21.23
CA CYS A 47 -3.25 -11.21 22.15
C CYS A 47 -4.54 -10.65 22.77
N GLY A 48 -5.40 -11.58 23.24
CA GLY A 48 -6.67 -11.23 23.83
C GLY A 48 -7.73 -10.82 22.81
N ARG A 49 -8.61 -9.89 23.19
CA ARG A 49 -9.73 -9.41 22.39
C ARG A 49 -9.89 -7.90 22.48
N PHE A 50 -10.59 -7.33 21.53
CA PHE A 50 -11.05 -5.95 21.59
C PHE A 50 -12.31 -5.78 22.46
N ILE A 51 -12.77 -4.53 22.64
CA ILE A 51 -14.00 -4.18 23.35
C ILE A 51 -15.20 -4.78 22.61
N ASN A 52 -16.17 -5.32 23.34
CA ASN A 52 -17.38 -5.91 22.78
C ASN A 52 -18.66 -5.30 23.38
N ASP A 53 -19.83 -5.71 22.88
CA ASP A 53 -21.13 -5.20 23.31
C ASP A 53 -21.45 -5.48 24.77
N ILE A 54 -20.92 -6.59 25.33
CA ILE A 54 -21.11 -6.93 26.74
C ILE A 54 -20.38 -5.92 27.62
N ASP A 55 -19.15 -5.52 27.23
CA ASP A 55 -18.37 -4.53 27.95
C ASP A 55 -19.09 -3.16 27.98
N LEU A 56 -19.81 -2.81 26.89
CA LEU A 56 -20.63 -1.61 26.83
C LEU A 56 -21.86 -1.69 27.74
N LYS A 57 -22.63 -2.80 27.62
CA LYS A 57 -23.89 -2.99 28.37
C LYS A 57 -23.67 -3.03 29.87
N GLU A 58 -22.63 -3.75 30.28
CA GLU A 58 -22.31 -3.92 31.70
C GLU A 58 -21.36 -2.85 32.24
N ARG A 59 -20.96 -1.87 31.41
CA ARG A 59 -20.01 -0.81 31.78
C ARG A 59 -18.73 -1.37 32.39
N ARG A 60 -18.21 -2.48 31.81
CA ARG A 60 -17.04 -3.16 32.34
C ARG A 60 -15.82 -2.24 32.26
N LYS A 61 -15.06 -2.18 33.35
CA LYS A 61 -13.78 -1.47 33.41
C LYS A 61 -12.69 -2.35 32.79
N VAL A 62 -12.70 -2.42 31.47
CA VAL A 62 -11.74 -3.19 30.68
C VAL A 62 -10.89 -2.23 29.86
N ILE A 63 -9.65 -2.62 29.54
CA ILE A 63 -8.75 -1.81 28.74
C ILE A 63 -7.99 -2.69 27.75
N VAL A 64 -7.77 -2.14 26.56
CA VAL A 64 -6.93 -2.70 25.49
C VAL A 64 -5.75 -1.76 25.33
N LEU A 65 -4.55 -2.28 25.52
CA LEU A 65 -3.31 -1.51 25.41
C LEU A 65 -2.67 -1.70 24.04
N ASN A 66 -1.90 -0.73 23.59
CA ASN A 66 -0.99 -0.98 22.48
C ASN A 66 0.29 -1.69 22.97
N SER A 67 1.04 -2.29 22.04
CA SER A 67 2.23 -3.08 22.37
C SER A 67 3.33 -2.26 23.05
N ASN A 68 3.43 -0.95 22.78
CA ASN A 68 4.46 -0.09 23.39
C ASN A 68 4.08 0.24 24.83
N GLN A 69 2.80 0.60 25.06
CA GLN A 69 2.28 0.83 26.41
C GLN A 69 2.42 -0.42 27.29
N ALA A 70 2.09 -1.57 26.70
CA ALA A 70 2.20 -2.83 27.44
C ALA A 70 3.65 -3.18 27.80
N LYS A 71 4.62 -2.93 26.90
CA LYS A 71 6.06 -3.12 27.15
C LYS A 71 6.61 -2.16 28.21
N GLU A 72 6.10 -0.91 28.26
CA GLU A 72 6.53 0.06 29.26
C GLU A 72 6.02 -0.29 30.64
N LEU A 73 4.79 -0.80 30.75
CA LEU A 73 4.21 -1.26 32.02
C LEU A 73 4.78 -2.61 32.48
N GLU A 74 5.12 -3.53 31.58
CA GLU A 74 5.74 -4.82 31.88
C GLU A 74 6.85 -5.13 30.86
N PRO A 75 8.09 -4.65 31.13
CA PRO A 75 9.20 -4.81 30.18
C PRO A 75 9.67 -6.25 29.95
N LYS A 76 9.46 -7.15 30.96
CA LYS A 76 9.94 -8.52 30.87
C LYS A 76 9.12 -9.36 29.90
N ASP A 77 7.82 -9.36 30.06
CA ASP A 77 6.88 -10.04 29.15
C ASP A 77 5.52 -9.34 29.21
N TYR A 78 5.32 -8.41 28.30
CA TYR A 78 4.09 -7.62 28.20
C TYR A 78 2.82 -8.46 28.02
N LYS A 79 2.93 -9.70 27.50
CA LYS A 79 1.78 -10.59 27.32
C LYS A 79 1.18 -11.05 28.65
N THR A 80 1.98 -11.04 29.72
CA THR A 80 1.51 -11.44 31.07
C THR A 80 0.52 -10.45 31.66
N LEU A 81 0.43 -9.22 31.10
CA LEU A 81 -0.59 -8.23 31.46
C LEU A 81 -2.01 -8.69 31.11
N LEU A 82 -2.16 -9.62 30.16
CA LEU A 82 -3.48 -10.11 29.76
C LEU A 82 -4.22 -10.72 30.94
N GLY A 83 -5.43 -10.23 31.22
CA GLY A 83 -6.26 -10.64 32.35
C GLY A 83 -5.90 -10.02 33.70
N LYS A 84 -4.78 -9.28 33.79
CA LYS A 84 -4.38 -8.56 35.00
C LYS A 84 -5.08 -7.20 35.10
N PHE A 85 -4.99 -6.60 36.27
CA PHE A 85 -5.52 -5.27 36.52
C PHE A 85 -4.38 -4.25 36.54
N ILE A 86 -4.57 -3.16 35.81
CA ILE A 86 -3.73 -1.95 35.88
C ILE A 86 -4.55 -0.83 36.50
N LYS A 87 -3.88 0.08 37.20
CA LYS A 87 -4.53 1.29 37.71
C LYS A 87 -4.36 2.43 36.72
N VAL A 88 -5.44 3.17 36.46
CA VAL A 88 -5.38 4.45 35.76
C VAL A 88 -5.95 5.51 36.69
N GLY A 89 -5.07 6.34 37.20
CA GLY A 89 -5.40 7.16 38.38
C GLY A 89 -5.83 6.26 39.55
N ASP A 90 -7.03 6.51 40.09
CA ASP A 90 -7.58 5.74 41.21
C ASP A 90 -8.41 4.53 40.79
N ILE A 91 -8.54 4.25 39.49
CA ILE A 91 -9.45 3.23 38.97
C ILE A 91 -8.69 2.07 38.38
N SER A 92 -9.11 0.86 38.74
CA SER A 92 -8.55 -0.38 38.21
C SER A 92 -9.29 -0.81 36.94
N PHE A 93 -8.53 -1.10 35.88
CA PHE A 93 -9.02 -1.63 34.61
C PHE A 93 -8.41 -3.00 34.37
N LYS A 94 -9.24 -3.96 33.92
CA LYS A 94 -8.76 -5.28 33.52
C LYS A 94 -8.25 -5.24 32.08
N VAL A 95 -7.00 -5.64 31.85
CA VAL A 95 -6.44 -5.75 30.51
C VAL A 95 -7.08 -6.94 29.79
N VAL A 96 -7.80 -6.70 28.68
CA VAL A 96 -8.50 -7.73 27.91
C VAL A 96 -7.87 -7.99 26.54
N GLY A 97 -6.97 -7.13 26.11
CA GLY A 97 -6.25 -7.31 24.85
C GLY A 97 -5.06 -6.38 24.71
N ILE A 98 -4.16 -6.76 23.81
CA ILE A 98 -3.02 -5.96 23.41
C ILE A 98 -2.97 -5.96 21.89
N TYR A 99 -2.90 -4.78 21.27
CA TYR A 99 -2.84 -4.64 19.83
C TYR A 99 -1.46 -4.13 19.38
N LYS A 100 -1.13 -4.37 18.11
CA LYS A 100 0.13 -3.94 17.50
C LYS A 100 0.12 -2.42 17.31
N SER A 101 1.07 -1.72 17.91
CA SER A 101 1.26 -0.30 17.62
C SER A 101 1.71 -0.11 16.16
N ARG A 102 1.14 0.86 15.45
CA ARG A 102 1.51 1.20 14.07
C ARG A 102 2.63 2.26 14.01
N GLY A 103 3.03 2.82 15.14
CA GLY A 103 4.07 3.85 15.25
C GLY A 103 4.18 4.36 16.68
N GLU A 104 5.07 5.33 16.96
CA GLU A 104 5.20 5.95 18.28
C GLU A 104 4.20 7.09 18.51
N GLY A 105 3.67 7.68 17.43
CA GLY A 105 2.71 8.77 17.50
C GLY A 105 1.28 8.29 17.75
N ASN A 106 0.60 8.85 18.72
CA ASN A 106 -0.84 8.76 18.93
C ASN A 106 -1.42 7.36 19.26
N SER A 107 -0.64 6.48 19.87
CA SER A 107 -1.09 5.17 20.33
C SER A 107 -1.95 5.30 21.59
N ARG A 108 -3.27 5.23 21.43
CA ARG A 108 -4.22 5.31 22.55
C ARG A 108 -4.51 3.92 23.11
N ALA A 109 -4.78 3.85 24.41
CA ALA A 109 -5.46 2.68 24.97
C ALA A 109 -6.96 2.79 24.65
N TYR A 110 -7.61 1.65 24.45
CA TYR A 110 -9.06 1.60 24.20
C TYR A 110 -9.79 1.02 25.41
N SER A 111 -10.95 1.55 25.71
CA SER A 111 -11.84 1.07 26.76
C SER A 111 -13.30 1.17 26.31
N SER A 112 -14.21 0.61 27.09
CA SER A 112 -15.64 0.74 26.82
C SER A 112 -16.09 2.20 26.93
N TYR A 113 -16.78 2.71 25.91
CA TYR A 113 -17.33 4.07 25.89
C TYR A 113 -18.19 4.34 27.13
N THR A 114 -19.10 3.41 27.47
CA THR A 114 -20.02 3.61 28.58
C THR A 114 -19.31 3.63 29.93
N ALA A 115 -18.24 2.85 30.12
CA ALA A 115 -17.44 2.88 31.33
C ALA A 115 -16.69 4.22 31.44
N ILE A 116 -15.94 4.61 30.42
CA ILE A 116 -15.13 5.83 30.43
C ILE A 116 -16.02 7.06 30.58
N LYS A 117 -17.14 7.13 29.85
CA LYS A 117 -18.09 8.24 29.94
C LYS A 117 -18.71 8.37 31.33
N SER A 118 -19.04 7.25 32.01
CA SER A 118 -19.61 7.28 33.35
C SER A 118 -18.56 7.67 34.42
N ILE A 119 -17.27 7.35 34.20
CA ILE A 119 -16.19 7.64 35.15
C ILE A 119 -15.70 9.09 35.03
N TYR A 120 -15.38 9.49 33.79
CA TYR A 120 -14.67 10.76 33.52
C TYR A 120 -15.58 11.82 32.90
N GLY A 121 -16.70 11.43 32.33
CA GLY A 121 -17.60 12.31 31.57
C GLY A 121 -18.96 12.54 32.20
N ALA A 122 -19.19 12.15 33.46
CA ALA A 122 -20.49 12.23 34.11
C ALA A 122 -21.09 13.65 34.10
N ASN A 123 -20.25 14.67 34.29
CA ASN A 123 -20.65 16.07 34.32
C ASN A 123 -20.46 16.81 32.99
N THR A 124 -20.03 16.11 31.92
CA THR A 124 -19.77 16.73 30.61
C THR A 124 -20.77 16.22 29.60
N PRO A 125 -21.69 17.04 29.11
CA PRO A 125 -22.69 16.61 28.13
C PRO A 125 -22.09 16.36 26.73
N SER A 126 -20.83 16.79 26.48
CA SER A 126 -20.18 16.67 25.21
C SER A 126 -19.72 15.25 24.88
N LEU A 127 -19.73 14.93 23.59
CA LEU A 127 -19.08 13.76 23.00
C LEU A 127 -17.69 14.17 22.53
N GLY A 128 -16.73 13.22 22.52
CA GLY A 128 -15.41 13.46 21.95
C GLY A 128 -15.48 13.50 20.43
N SER A 129 -16.04 12.43 19.84
CA SER A 129 -16.33 12.33 18.41
C SER A 129 -17.43 11.30 18.15
N ILE A 130 -18.00 11.36 16.97
CA ILE A 130 -18.93 10.35 16.46
C ILE A 130 -18.22 9.66 15.29
N GLU A 131 -18.29 8.36 15.28
CA GLU A 131 -17.81 7.53 14.17
C GLU A 131 -18.94 6.69 13.61
N PHE A 132 -18.93 6.44 12.33
CA PHE A 132 -19.95 5.62 11.67
C PHE A 132 -19.37 4.93 10.44
N THR A 133 -19.96 3.78 10.10
CA THR A 133 -19.73 3.12 8.81
C THR A 133 -20.85 3.52 7.87
N PHE A 134 -20.53 3.61 6.59
CA PHE A 134 -21.48 3.91 5.53
C PHE A 134 -21.36 2.93 4.36
N LYS A 135 -22.43 2.83 3.57
CA LYS A 135 -22.52 1.95 2.41
C LYS A 135 -23.17 2.68 1.22
N GLY A 136 -22.89 2.15 0.02
CA GLY A 136 -23.50 2.66 -1.22
C GLY A 136 -22.88 3.95 -1.77
N LEU A 137 -21.85 4.52 -1.13
CA LEU A 137 -21.16 5.73 -1.58
C LEU A 137 -19.84 5.34 -2.28
N THR A 138 -19.92 4.79 -3.48
CA THR A 138 -18.77 4.26 -4.21
C THR A 138 -18.05 5.29 -5.09
N SER A 139 -18.70 6.42 -5.40
CA SER A 139 -18.08 7.49 -6.19
C SER A 139 -17.61 8.65 -5.31
N GLU A 140 -16.60 9.39 -5.80
CA GLU A 140 -16.07 10.58 -5.13
C GLU A 140 -17.16 11.65 -4.98
N ASP A 141 -17.92 11.91 -6.04
CA ASP A 141 -19.02 12.89 -6.04
C ASP A 141 -20.12 12.54 -5.02
N ALA A 142 -20.46 11.24 -4.91
CA ALA A 142 -21.45 10.78 -3.93
C ALA A 142 -20.95 10.96 -2.49
N ASN A 143 -19.67 10.70 -2.24
CA ASN A 143 -19.04 10.92 -0.94
C ASN A 143 -19.00 12.42 -0.57
N GLU A 144 -18.60 13.26 -1.51
CA GLU A 144 -18.54 14.71 -1.29
C GLU A 144 -19.94 15.29 -1.04
N ALA A 145 -20.93 14.87 -1.83
CA ALA A 145 -22.31 15.28 -1.65
C ALA A 145 -22.87 14.84 -0.29
N PHE A 146 -22.58 13.60 0.12
CA PHE A 146 -22.96 13.09 1.44
C PHE A 146 -22.32 13.90 2.56
N GLU A 147 -21.02 14.16 2.49
CA GLU A 147 -20.28 14.92 3.49
C GLU A 147 -20.79 16.35 3.62
N LYS A 148 -21.03 17.05 2.49
CA LYS A 148 -21.61 18.39 2.46
C LYS A 148 -22.99 18.43 3.10
N ASN A 149 -23.84 17.45 2.77
CA ASN A 149 -25.20 17.38 3.32
C ASN A 149 -25.17 17.07 4.84
N TYR A 150 -24.32 16.13 5.25
CA TYR A 150 -24.14 15.76 6.64
C TYR A 150 -23.64 16.96 7.48
N ARG A 151 -22.61 17.67 6.99
CA ARG A 151 -22.09 18.88 7.63
C ARG A 151 -23.14 19.98 7.73
N ARG A 152 -23.85 20.25 6.65
CA ARG A 152 -24.93 21.25 6.64
C ARG A 152 -25.99 20.96 7.69
N ARG A 153 -26.39 19.71 7.83
CA ARG A 153 -27.39 19.30 8.81
C ARG A 153 -26.90 19.46 10.25
N LEU A 154 -25.66 19.00 10.52
CA LEU A 154 -25.08 19.16 11.85
C LEU A 154 -24.84 20.62 12.24
N ASN A 155 -24.38 21.44 11.31
CA ASN A 155 -24.20 22.87 11.52
C ASN A 155 -25.56 23.53 11.89
N GLY A 156 -26.63 23.15 11.18
CA GLY A 156 -27.99 23.64 11.50
C GLY A 156 -28.46 23.25 12.90
N LEU A 157 -28.17 22.00 13.35
CA LEU A 157 -28.51 21.55 14.70
C LEU A 157 -27.74 22.29 15.80
N HIS A 158 -26.51 22.71 15.50
CA HIS A 158 -25.64 23.43 16.42
C HIS A 158 -25.72 24.97 16.26
N GLN A 159 -26.68 25.47 15.48
CA GLN A 159 -26.89 26.93 15.25
C GLN A 159 -25.63 27.60 14.63
N VAL A 160 -24.88 26.87 13.85
CA VAL A 160 -23.72 27.35 13.08
C VAL A 160 -24.14 27.59 11.63
N HIS A 161 -23.43 28.50 10.95
CA HIS A 161 -23.73 28.76 9.54
C HIS A 161 -23.63 27.47 8.70
N PRO A 162 -24.65 27.15 7.87
CA PRO A 162 -24.71 25.86 7.15
C PRO A 162 -23.50 25.55 6.24
N MET A 163 -22.82 26.59 5.78
CA MET A 163 -21.64 26.48 4.90
C MET A 163 -20.31 26.65 5.62
N ASP A 164 -20.29 26.60 6.96
CA ASP A 164 -19.04 26.67 7.72
C ASP A 164 -18.36 25.31 7.74
N ASP A 165 -17.25 25.21 7.03
CA ASP A 165 -16.45 23.99 6.93
C ASP A 165 -15.54 23.73 8.16
N ARG A 166 -15.39 24.72 9.05
CA ARG A 166 -14.50 24.66 10.21
C ARG A 166 -15.22 24.24 11.49
N ALA A 167 -16.53 24.39 11.55
CA ALA A 167 -17.30 24.10 12.75
C ALA A 167 -17.31 22.60 13.10
N ILE A 168 -17.28 21.74 12.12
CA ILE A 168 -17.28 20.28 12.30
C ILE A 168 -16.17 19.67 11.45
N TRP A 169 -15.24 19.01 12.13
CA TRP A 169 -14.20 18.25 11.48
C TRP A 169 -14.72 16.87 11.10
N ILE A 170 -14.71 16.55 9.80
CA ILE A 170 -15.09 15.25 9.27
C ILE A 170 -13.84 14.56 8.72
N TRP A 171 -13.56 13.38 9.24
CA TRP A 171 -12.47 12.53 8.76
C TRP A 171 -13.04 11.36 7.98
N ASN A 172 -12.94 11.43 6.65
CA ASN A 172 -13.46 10.41 5.76
C ASN A 172 -12.31 9.49 5.29
N ASN A 173 -12.17 8.33 5.94
CA ASN A 173 -11.13 7.35 5.61
C ASN A 173 -11.25 6.83 4.17
N TYR A 174 -12.47 6.70 3.65
CA TYR A 174 -12.70 6.23 2.29
C TYR A 174 -12.19 7.24 1.25
N ALA A 175 -12.53 8.51 1.40
CA ALA A 175 -12.05 9.57 0.52
C ALA A 175 -10.52 9.68 0.57
N GLN A 176 -9.93 9.57 1.76
CA GLN A 176 -8.48 9.60 1.92
C GLN A 176 -7.79 8.39 1.26
N SER A 177 -8.37 7.19 1.38
CA SER A 177 -7.87 5.99 0.70
C SER A 177 -7.92 6.15 -0.82
N GLN A 178 -9.01 6.68 -1.36
CA GLN A 178 -9.13 6.94 -2.80
C GLN A 178 -8.10 7.96 -3.31
N GLN A 179 -7.84 9.02 -2.55
CA GLN A 179 -6.80 9.99 -2.91
C GLN A 179 -5.40 9.34 -2.90
N MET A 180 -5.14 8.46 -1.94
CA MET A 180 -3.89 7.71 -1.88
C MET A 180 -3.76 6.75 -3.08
N GLU A 181 -4.81 6.00 -3.41
CA GLU A 181 -4.84 5.14 -4.60
C GLU A 181 -4.58 5.92 -5.89
N LYS A 182 -5.25 7.06 -6.08
CA LYS A 182 -4.98 7.94 -7.23
C LYS A 182 -3.52 8.41 -7.28
N GLY A 183 -2.93 8.76 -6.14
CA GLY A 183 -1.52 9.12 -6.03
C GLY A 183 -0.60 7.97 -6.46
N ILE A 184 -0.88 6.77 -6.01
CA ILE A 184 -0.15 5.55 -6.39
C ILE A 184 -0.32 5.27 -7.88
N ASP A 185 -1.52 5.38 -8.44
CA ASP A 185 -1.78 5.17 -9.88
C ASP A 185 -1.02 6.16 -10.77
N ILE A 186 -0.90 7.41 -10.33
CA ILE A 186 -0.07 8.41 -11.01
C ILE A 186 1.40 7.96 -11.02
N ILE A 187 1.93 7.51 -9.88
CA ILE A 187 3.31 7.01 -9.77
C ILE A 187 3.50 5.79 -10.69
N HIS A 188 2.57 4.83 -10.66
CA HIS A 188 2.59 3.68 -11.56
C HIS A 188 2.60 4.10 -13.03
N THR A 189 1.77 5.08 -13.41
CA THR A 189 1.73 5.60 -14.79
C THR A 189 3.07 6.20 -15.19
N PHE A 190 3.71 7.01 -14.33
CA PHE A 190 5.04 7.57 -14.60
C PHE A 190 6.10 6.47 -14.74
N LEU A 191 6.09 5.45 -13.87
CA LEU A 191 7.03 4.33 -13.97
C LEU A 191 6.83 3.55 -15.27
N TRP A 192 5.59 3.33 -15.71
CA TRP A 192 5.28 2.70 -16.99
C TRP A 192 5.81 3.53 -18.17
N VAL A 193 5.64 4.86 -18.15
CA VAL A 193 6.15 5.75 -19.21
C VAL A 193 7.68 5.71 -19.27
N ILE A 194 8.35 5.81 -18.13
CA ILE A 194 9.83 5.71 -18.05
C ILE A 194 10.29 4.33 -18.55
N GLY A 195 9.65 3.26 -18.10
CA GLY A 195 9.93 1.89 -18.52
C GLY A 195 9.79 1.72 -20.04
N LEU A 196 8.72 2.28 -20.63
CA LEU A 196 8.49 2.24 -22.06
C LEU A 196 9.60 2.96 -22.84
N PHE A 197 10.00 4.16 -22.43
CA PHE A 197 11.10 4.90 -23.09
C PHE A 197 12.43 4.17 -22.96
N THR A 198 12.70 3.57 -21.80
CA THR A 198 13.91 2.75 -21.56
C THR A 198 13.91 1.53 -22.47
N LEU A 199 12.76 0.83 -22.59
CA LEU A 199 12.59 -0.30 -23.49
C LEU A 199 12.80 0.11 -24.95
N LEU A 200 12.23 1.22 -25.40
CA LEU A 200 12.42 1.76 -26.76
C LEU A 200 13.90 2.06 -27.04
N SER A 201 14.62 2.65 -26.08
CA SER A 201 16.06 2.85 -26.20
C SER A 201 16.83 1.53 -26.37
N GLY A 202 16.47 0.50 -25.59
CA GLY A 202 17.01 -0.86 -25.70
C GLY A 202 16.73 -1.48 -27.08
N ILE A 203 15.51 -1.37 -27.59
CA ILE A 203 15.11 -1.85 -28.92
C ILE A 203 15.98 -1.21 -30.02
N VAL A 204 16.20 0.10 -29.96
CA VAL A 204 17.06 0.83 -30.92
C VAL A 204 18.51 0.34 -30.82
N GLY A 205 19.02 0.15 -29.60
CA GLY A 205 20.36 -0.38 -29.36
C GLY A 205 20.56 -1.76 -29.99
N VAL A 206 19.66 -2.71 -29.69
CA VAL A 206 19.71 -4.07 -30.27
C VAL A 206 19.56 -4.04 -31.78
N SER A 207 18.62 -3.23 -32.30
CA SER A 207 18.42 -3.08 -33.76
C SER A 207 19.67 -2.57 -34.47
N ASN A 208 20.38 -1.60 -33.88
CA ASN A 208 21.63 -1.08 -34.44
C ASN A 208 22.73 -2.15 -34.49
N ILE A 209 22.91 -2.92 -33.41
CA ILE A 209 23.88 -4.02 -33.37
C ILE A 209 23.54 -5.07 -34.42
N MET A 210 22.27 -5.47 -34.49
CA MET A 210 21.82 -6.44 -35.51
C MET A 210 21.99 -5.94 -36.95
N LEU A 211 21.85 -4.62 -37.20
CA LEU A 211 22.12 -4.04 -38.51
C LEU A 211 23.60 -4.14 -38.91
N ILE A 212 24.53 -3.98 -37.95
CA ILE A 212 25.95 -4.17 -38.17
C ILE A 212 26.23 -5.64 -38.48
N THR A 213 25.74 -6.55 -37.66
CA THR A 213 25.87 -7.99 -37.84
C THR A 213 25.33 -8.46 -39.19
N VAL A 214 24.18 -7.94 -39.62
CA VAL A 214 23.61 -8.22 -40.95
C VAL A 214 24.52 -7.76 -42.05
N LYS A 215 25.16 -6.58 -41.94
CA LYS A 215 26.13 -6.07 -42.95
C LYS A 215 27.37 -6.99 -43.01
N GLU A 216 27.94 -7.38 -41.89
CA GLU A 216 29.09 -8.29 -41.82
C GLU A 216 28.79 -9.64 -42.46
N ARG A 217 27.54 -10.14 -42.29
CA ARG A 217 27.10 -11.44 -42.85
C ARG A 217 26.41 -11.31 -44.20
N THR A 218 26.55 -10.16 -44.91
CA THR A 218 25.88 -9.92 -46.21
C THR A 218 26.27 -10.97 -47.24
N HIS A 219 27.55 -11.35 -47.30
CA HIS A 219 28.03 -12.38 -48.21
C HIS A 219 27.42 -13.76 -47.97
N GLU A 220 27.30 -14.18 -46.70
CA GLU A 220 26.63 -15.45 -46.33
C GLU A 220 25.16 -15.47 -46.78
N PHE A 221 24.45 -14.37 -46.57
CA PHE A 221 23.05 -14.25 -46.99
C PHE A 221 22.90 -14.23 -48.50
N GLY A 222 23.89 -13.65 -49.21
CA GLY A 222 23.97 -13.67 -50.67
C GLY A 222 24.10 -15.05 -51.21
N ILE A 223 25.03 -15.87 -50.67
CA ILE A 223 25.23 -17.29 -51.05
C ILE A 223 23.95 -18.08 -50.80
N ARG A 224 23.35 -17.97 -49.60
CA ARG A 224 22.12 -18.69 -49.27
C ARG A 224 20.99 -18.39 -50.28
N LYS A 225 20.84 -17.14 -50.68
CA LYS A 225 19.86 -16.73 -51.69
C LYS A 225 20.21 -17.26 -53.10
N ALA A 226 21.49 -17.25 -53.47
CA ALA A 226 21.93 -17.77 -54.74
C ALA A 226 21.62 -19.29 -54.89
N ILE A 227 21.68 -20.03 -53.79
CA ILE A 227 21.32 -21.46 -53.70
C ILE A 227 19.81 -21.68 -53.58
N GLY A 228 18.97 -20.59 -53.54
CA GLY A 228 17.52 -20.72 -53.57
C GLY A 228 16.81 -20.51 -52.22
N ALA A 229 17.49 -20.01 -51.18
CA ALA A 229 16.82 -19.72 -49.93
C ALA A 229 15.75 -18.64 -50.08
N LYS A 230 14.56 -18.89 -49.55
CA LYS A 230 13.44 -17.92 -49.56
C LYS A 230 13.76 -16.73 -48.67
N PRO A 231 13.39 -15.49 -49.04
CA PRO A 231 13.60 -14.29 -48.19
C PRO A 231 13.03 -14.44 -46.78
N TRP A 232 11.91 -15.14 -46.62
CA TRP A 232 11.29 -15.44 -45.35
C TRP A 232 12.18 -16.28 -44.40
N SER A 233 12.97 -17.21 -44.96
CA SER A 233 13.91 -18.01 -44.17
C SER A 233 15.00 -17.16 -43.49
N ILE A 234 15.53 -16.17 -44.23
CA ILE A 234 16.54 -15.26 -43.71
C ILE A 234 15.90 -14.31 -42.66
N LEU A 235 14.71 -13.81 -42.95
CA LEU A 235 13.97 -12.94 -42.04
C LEU A 235 13.70 -13.65 -40.70
N ARG A 236 13.18 -14.89 -40.74
CA ARG A 236 12.94 -15.71 -39.57
C ARG A 236 14.20 -15.96 -38.75
N LEU A 237 15.34 -16.25 -39.40
CA LEU A 237 16.61 -16.49 -38.74
C LEU A 237 17.04 -15.27 -37.90
N ILE A 238 16.98 -14.07 -38.46
CA ILE A 238 17.40 -12.84 -37.79
C ILE A 238 16.45 -12.46 -36.67
N ILE A 239 15.12 -12.62 -36.86
CA ILE A 239 14.16 -12.38 -35.78
C ILE A 239 14.40 -13.34 -34.61
N VAL A 240 14.59 -14.64 -34.86
CA VAL A 240 14.87 -15.62 -33.81
C VAL A 240 16.16 -15.29 -33.08
N GLU A 241 17.24 -14.91 -33.80
CA GLU A 241 18.50 -14.46 -33.20
C GLU A 241 18.29 -13.24 -32.29
N SER A 242 17.55 -12.24 -32.76
CA SER A 242 17.22 -11.04 -31.97
C SER A 242 16.40 -11.37 -30.73
N VAL A 243 15.38 -12.24 -30.83
CA VAL A 243 14.56 -12.69 -29.70
C VAL A 243 15.40 -13.43 -28.66
N ILE A 244 16.29 -14.35 -29.12
CA ILE A 244 17.18 -15.11 -28.20
C ILE A 244 18.08 -14.15 -27.43
N ILE A 245 18.74 -13.20 -28.13
CA ILE A 245 19.64 -12.22 -27.49
C ILE A 245 18.87 -11.36 -26.49
N THR A 246 17.74 -10.82 -26.89
CA THR A 246 16.93 -9.93 -26.02
C THR A 246 16.39 -10.70 -24.83
N THR A 247 15.92 -11.93 -24.99
CA THR A 247 15.39 -12.75 -23.90
C THR A 247 16.50 -13.13 -22.92
N LEU A 248 17.68 -13.54 -23.42
CA LEU A 248 18.79 -13.95 -22.57
C LEU A 248 19.30 -12.79 -21.70
N PHE A 249 19.62 -11.65 -22.32
CA PHE A 249 20.09 -10.48 -21.57
C PHE A 249 18.99 -9.84 -20.74
N GLY A 250 17.76 -9.88 -21.19
CA GLY A 250 16.61 -9.43 -20.43
C GLY A 250 16.38 -10.29 -19.17
N TYR A 251 16.60 -11.60 -19.27
CA TYR A 251 16.54 -12.49 -18.12
C TYR A 251 17.63 -12.20 -17.09
N VAL A 252 18.85 -11.90 -17.55
CA VAL A 252 19.95 -11.43 -16.67
C VAL A 252 19.56 -10.13 -15.98
N GLY A 253 18.98 -9.17 -16.73
CA GLY A 253 18.49 -7.91 -16.17
C GLY A 253 17.39 -8.12 -15.12
N MET A 254 16.45 -9.01 -15.40
CA MET A 254 15.37 -9.37 -14.47
C MET A 254 15.94 -9.99 -13.18
N LEU A 255 16.91 -10.91 -13.30
CA LEU A 255 17.57 -11.52 -12.14
C LEU A 255 18.28 -10.47 -11.29
N CYS A 256 19.03 -9.56 -11.92
CA CYS A 256 19.66 -8.43 -11.22
C CYS A 256 18.64 -7.53 -10.53
N GLY A 257 17.49 -7.25 -11.17
CA GLY A 257 16.41 -6.46 -10.60
C GLY A 257 15.79 -7.12 -9.35
N VAL A 258 15.50 -8.42 -9.43
CA VAL A 258 14.98 -9.20 -8.28
C VAL A 258 15.99 -9.22 -7.14
N LEU A 259 17.28 -9.47 -7.43
CA LEU A 259 18.32 -9.47 -6.40
C LEU A 259 18.50 -8.09 -5.75
N ALA A 260 18.43 -7.01 -6.54
CA ALA A 260 18.48 -5.65 -6.00
C ALA A 260 17.28 -5.35 -5.08
N ASN A 261 16.10 -5.81 -5.47
CA ASN A 261 14.89 -5.65 -4.68
C ASN A 261 14.96 -6.44 -3.35
N GLU A 262 15.43 -7.70 -3.39
CA GLU A 262 15.65 -8.53 -2.20
C GLU A 262 16.71 -7.92 -1.27
N TYR A 263 17.78 -7.37 -1.84
CA TYR A 263 18.79 -6.66 -1.06
C TYR A 263 18.24 -5.41 -0.38
N MET A 264 17.37 -4.65 -1.07
CA MET A 264 16.69 -3.50 -0.49
C MET A 264 15.73 -3.91 0.64
N ASP A 265 15.00 -5.02 0.49
CA ASP A 265 14.14 -5.55 1.55
C ASP A 265 14.95 -5.94 2.79
N ALA A 266 16.06 -6.66 2.60
CA ALA A 266 16.93 -7.09 3.68
C ALA A 266 17.60 -5.94 4.44
N THR A 267 17.90 -4.81 3.76
CA THR A 267 18.61 -3.67 4.36
C THR A 267 17.69 -2.56 4.83
N LEU A 268 16.65 -2.23 4.05
CA LEU A 268 15.76 -1.09 4.29
C LEU A 268 14.36 -1.50 4.77
N GLY A 269 13.93 -2.72 4.46
CA GLY A 269 12.59 -3.22 4.81
C GLY A 269 12.33 -3.38 6.31
N HIS A 270 13.39 -3.38 7.11
CA HIS A 270 13.33 -3.49 8.58
C HIS A 270 13.71 -2.17 9.28
N GLU A 271 14.19 -1.18 8.53
CA GLU A 271 14.50 0.12 9.11
C GLU A 271 13.24 0.96 9.26
N VAL A 272 12.97 1.31 10.52
CA VAL A 272 11.92 2.25 10.88
C VAL A 272 12.49 3.66 10.68
N THR A 273 12.14 4.30 9.57
CA THR A 273 12.56 5.68 9.32
C THR A 273 11.81 6.62 10.26
N ASP A 274 12.55 7.25 11.15
CA ASP A 274 12.03 8.27 12.07
C ASP A 274 11.87 9.59 11.31
N LEU A 275 10.65 9.88 10.85
CA LEU A 275 10.32 11.15 10.19
C LEU A 275 9.96 12.25 11.19
N GLY A 276 10.29 12.06 12.49
CA GLY A 276 10.07 13.05 13.54
C GLY A 276 8.61 13.18 14.02
N VAL A 277 7.66 12.59 13.33
CA VAL A 277 6.23 12.60 13.67
C VAL A 277 5.65 11.17 13.68
N GLU A 278 6.18 10.27 12.85
CA GLU A 278 5.71 8.89 12.75
C GLU A 278 6.82 7.97 12.25
N LYS A 279 7.00 6.83 12.90
CA LYS A 279 7.91 5.78 12.42
C LYS A 279 7.17 4.95 11.37
N LEU A 280 7.49 5.21 10.11
CA LEU A 280 6.94 4.48 8.97
C LEU A 280 7.95 3.45 8.46
N THR A 281 7.52 2.21 8.31
CA THR A 281 8.22 1.24 7.47
C THR A 281 7.84 1.52 6.03
N LEU A 282 8.76 2.13 5.26
CA LEU A 282 8.51 2.53 3.86
C LEU A 282 8.42 1.32 2.92
N PHE A 283 9.09 0.24 3.25
CA PHE A 283 9.10 -1.00 2.46
C PHE A 283 8.57 -2.15 3.30
N VAL A 284 7.42 -2.69 2.91
CA VAL A 284 6.84 -3.87 3.54
C VAL A 284 6.76 -4.98 2.49
N ASN A 285 7.72 -5.93 2.57
CA ASN A 285 7.72 -7.17 1.81
C ASN A 285 7.60 -6.97 0.27
N PRO A 286 8.57 -6.30 -0.38
CA PRO A 286 8.56 -6.03 -1.82
C PRO A 286 8.92 -7.30 -2.62
N THR A 287 8.16 -8.38 -2.49
CA THR A 287 8.37 -9.61 -3.26
C THR A 287 7.85 -9.47 -4.67
N VAL A 288 8.68 -9.84 -5.66
CA VAL A 288 8.27 -9.88 -7.07
C VAL A 288 7.48 -11.16 -7.32
N GLY A 289 6.20 -11.03 -7.69
CA GLY A 289 5.33 -12.16 -8.01
C GLY A 289 5.73 -12.87 -9.32
N LEU A 290 5.34 -14.14 -9.45
CA LEU A 290 5.56 -14.91 -10.69
C LEU A 290 4.79 -14.33 -11.88
N ASP A 291 3.67 -13.69 -11.66
CA ASP A 291 2.87 -12.95 -12.64
C ASP A 291 3.69 -11.86 -13.33
N VAL A 292 4.42 -11.03 -12.55
CA VAL A 292 5.31 -9.98 -13.07
C VAL A 292 6.44 -10.59 -13.92
N CYS A 293 7.02 -11.72 -13.52
CA CYS A 293 8.05 -12.41 -14.29
C CYS A 293 7.53 -12.91 -15.64
N ILE A 294 6.30 -13.40 -15.69
CA ILE A 294 5.65 -13.84 -16.94
C ILE A 294 5.37 -12.66 -17.86
N GLU A 295 4.81 -11.59 -17.33
CA GLU A 295 4.57 -10.35 -18.09
C GLU A 295 5.88 -9.77 -18.64
N ALA A 296 6.93 -9.67 -17.83
CA ALA A 296 8.25 -9.22 -18.26
C ALA A 296 8.82 -10.10 -19.40
N THR A 297 8.65 -11.42 -19.32
CA THR A 297 9.09 -12.34 -20.37
C THR A 297 8.35 -12.09 -21.69
N LEU A 298 7.04 -11.89 -21.64
CA LEU A 298 6.25 -11.57 -22.84
C LEU A 298 6.70 -10.23 -23.46
N VAL A 299 6.92 -9.21 -22.64
CA VAL A 299 7.41 -7.91 -23.10
C VAL A 299 8.78 -8.04 -23.77
N MET A 300 9.71 -8.82 -23.22
CA MET A 300 11.02 -9.08 -23.83
C MET A 300 10.92 -9.75 -25.19
N VAL A 301 10.06 -10.77 -25.35
CA VAL A 301 9.85 -11.45 -26.63
C VAL A 301 9.29 -10.49 -27.69
N ILE A 302 8.32 -9.65 -27.32
CA ILE A 302 7.76 -8.63 -28.19
C ILE A 302 8.84 -7.60 -28.59
N ALA A 303 9.58 -7.10 -27.62
CA ALA A 303 10.66 -6.13 -27.85
C ALA A 303 11.75 -6.69 -28.76
N GLY A 304 12.20 -7.92 -28.52
CA GLY A 304 13.18 -8.62 -29.38
C GLY A 304 12.68 -8.83 -30.81
N THR A 305 11.39 -9.15 -30.96
CA THR A 305 10.78 -9.27 -32.29
C THR A 305 10.79 -7.91 -33.00
N ILE A 306 10.40 -6.84 -32.35
CA ILE A 306 10.39 -5.47 -32.91
C ILE A 306 11.82 -5.03 -33.27
N ALA A 307 12.79 -5.25 -32.37
CA ALA A 307 14.19 -4.92 -32.60
C ALA A 307 14.78 -5.62 -33.83
N GLY A 308 14.41 -6.89 -34.03
CA GLY A 308 14.85 -7.69 -35.17
C GLY A 308 14.15 -7.39 -36.51
N LEU A 309 13.00 -6.74 -36.50
CA LEU A 309 12.20 -6.52 -37.74
C LEU A 309 12.94 -5.68 -38.80
N ILE A 310 13.50 -4.55 -38.42
CA ILE A 310 14.20 -3.64 -39.35
C ILE A 310 15.43 -4.31 -39.97
N PRO A 311 16.37 -4.91 -39.18
CA PRO A 311 17.53 -5.61 -39.73
C PRO A 311 17.13 -6.83 -40.56
N ALA A 312 16.13 -7.61 -40.11
CA ALA A 312 15.66 -8.78 -40.85
C ALA A 312 15.07 -8.40 -42.20
N TYR A 313 14.28 -7.32 -42.25
CA TYR A 313 13.72 -6.82 -43.52
C TYR A 313 14.83 -6.36 -44.46
N LYS A 314 15.84 -5.63 -44.01
CA LYS A 314 16.98 -5.22 -44.81
C LYS A 314 17.75 -6.42 -45.35
N ALA A 315 18.07 -7.40 -44.52
CA ALA A 315 18.76 -8.65 -44.92
C ALA A 315 17.96 -9.42 -45.98
N SER A 316 16.64 -9.50 -45.82
CA SER A 316 15.76 -10.19 -46.75
C SER A 316 15.73 -9.58 -48.17
N ARG A 317 16.13 -8.30 -48.33
CA ARG A 317 16.16 -7.61 -49.61
C ARG A 317 17.52 -7.55 -50.29
N ILE A 318 18.58 -8.08 -49.70
CA ILE A 318 19.91 -8.15 -50.29
C ILE A 318 19.85 -8.90 -51.61
N ARG A 319 20.41 -8.30 -52.69
CA ARG A 319 20.50 -8.97 -54.01
C ARG A 319 21.73 -9.88 -54.02
N PRO A 320 21.64 -11.14 -54.47
CA PRO A 320 22.76 -12.08 -54.52
C PRO A 320 23.98 -11.55 -55.28
N ILE A 321 23.72 -10.85 -56.41
CA ILE A 321 24.79 -10.27 -57.26
C ILE A 321 25.57 -9.18 -56.54
N GLU A 322 24.90 -8.33 -55.79
CA GLU A 322 25.55 -7.25 -55.03
C GLU A 322 26.32 -7.79 -53.83
N ALA A 323 25.78 -8.83 -53.18
CA ALA A 323 26.40 -9.49 -52.02
C ALA A 323 27.68 -10.26 -52.36
N LEU A 324 27.76 -10.81 -53.54
CA LEU A 324 28.95 -11.56 -54.05
C LEU A 324 30.03 -10.64 -54.64
N ARG A 325 29.69 -9.35 -54.91
CA ARG A 325 30.63 -8.37 -55.46
C ARG A 325 31.21 -7.44 -54.39
N ALA A 326 30.65 -7.48 -53.18
CA ALA A 326 31.14 -6.67 -52.07
C ALA A 326 32.28 -7.44 -51.36
N ASP A 327 33.51 -7.19 -51.84
CA ASP A 327 34.76 -7.41 -51.08
C ASP A 327 35.17 -6.13 -50.42
#